data_649278c653c3014922c20eb86a352fc5
#
_entry.id   649278c653c3014922c20eb86a352fc5
#
_cell.length_a   1.000
_cell.length_b   1.000
_cell.length_c   1.000
_cell.angle_alpha   90.00
_cell.angle_beta   90.00
_cell.angle_gamma   90.00
#
_symmetry.space_group_name_H-M   'P 1'
#
loop_
_entity.id
_entity.type
_entity.pdbx_description
1 polymer ?
#
loop_
_entity_poly.entity_id
_entity_poly.type
_entity_poly.pdbx_seq_one_letter_code
_entity_poly.pdbx_strand_id
1 'polypeptide(L)'
;MPTGIAASLHVIPDHISYSLIAKVLNVVFREERQHHELDFLVGKSIKIDVTDIRFSFAITLENNQFVVTNSSTADTVFKGGFNKFVLLAGQQTDPDMLFFNRDLVISGNTELSLEVKGIIENFDRSRLPKQLNQILITHCQLILE
;
A
#
# COMPACT_ATOMS: atom_id res chain seq x y z
N MET A 1 11.72 12.86 7.11
CA MET A 1 11.78 11.46 6.71
C MET A 1 13.22 10.96 6.73
N PRO A 2 13.45 9.75 7.23
CA PRO A 2 14.83 9.21 7.25
C PRO A 2 15.36 9.00 5.84
N THR A 3 16.48 9.64 5.55
CA THR A 3 17.10 9.55 4.21
C THR A 3 17.64 8.15 3.92
N GLY A 4 18.01 7.39 4.96
CA GLY A 4 18.50 6.03 4.78
C GLY A 4 17.49 5.07 4.19
N ILE A 5 16.19 5.22 4.54
CA ILE A 5 15.13 4.38 3.98
C ILE A 5 14.95 4.67 2.50
N ALA A 6 14.90 5.95 2.13
CA ALA A 6 14.77 6.35 0.73
C ALA A 6 15.96 5.84 -0.10
N ALA A 7 17.18 5.97 0.43
CA ALA A 7 18.39 5.50 -0.24
C ALA A 7 18.35 3.97 -0.43
N SER A 8 17.89 3.24 0.58
CA SER A 8 17.77 1.78 0.49
C SER A 8 16.79 1.34 -0.62
N LEU A 9 15.66 2.03 -0.73
CA LEU A 9 14.67 1.72 -1.77
C LEU A 9 15.20 2.01 -3.17
N HIS A 10 16.01 3.05 -3.33
CA HIS A 10 16.60 3.38 -4.62
C HIS A 10 17.73 2.43 -5.03
N VAL A 11 18.40 1.81 -4.07
CA VAL A 11 19.47 0.84 -4.34
C VAL A 11 18.91 -0.50 -4.80
N ILE A 12 17.71 -0.89 -4.33
CA ILE A 12 17.08 -2.15 -4.73
C ILE A 12 16.45 -1.98 -6.11
N PRO A 13 16.75 -2.88 -7.08
CA PRO A 13 16.10 -2.82 -8.40
C PRO A 13 14.58 -2.93 -8.26
N ASP A 14 13.86 -2.18 -9.09
CA ASP A 14 12.40 -2.09 -9.02
C ASP A 14 11.71 -3.44 -9.11
N HIS A 15 12.16 -4.33 -10.00
CA HIS A 15 11.54 -5.63 -10.17
C HIS A 15 11.66 -6.50 -8.91
N ILE A 16 12.72 -6.34 -8.13
CA ILE A 16 12.89 -7.04 -6.85
C ILE A 16 11.94 -6.43 -5.80
N SER A 17 11.86 -5.10 -5.73
CA SER A 17 10.94 -4.40 -4.83
C SER A 17 9.50 -4.79 -5.13
N TYR A 18 9.10 -4.83 -6.39
CA TYR A 18 7.75 -5.20 -6.79
C TYR A 18 7.43 -6.65 -6.42
N SER A 19 8.38 -7.55 -6.62
CA SER A 19 8.21 -8.96 -6.24
C SER A 19 8.01 -9.12 -4.73
N LEU A 20 8.77 -8.39 -3.93
CA LEU A 20 8.63 -8.42 -2.47
C LEU A 20 7.27 -7.87 -2.02
N ILE A 21 6.85 -6.76 -2.60
CA ILE A 21 5.55 -6.16 -2.29
C ILE A 21 4.44 -7.15 -2.63
N ALA A 22 4.49 -7.78 -3.79
CA ALA A 22 3.50 -8.77 -4.20
C ALA A 22 3.44 -9.95 -3.22
N LYS A 23 4.59 -10.45 -2.78
CA LYS A 23 4.64 -11.54 -1.81
C LYS A 23 4.01 -11.17 -0.48
N VAL A 24 4.32 -9.97 0.02
CA VAL A 24 3.74 -9.48 1.28
C VAL A 24 2.22 -9.36 1.14
N LEU A 25 1.75 -8.75 0.06
CA LEU A 25 0.32 -8.60 -0.18
C LEU A 25 -0.38 -9.95 -0.27
N ASN A 26 0.22 -10.92 -0.94
CA ASN A 26 -0.36 -12.25 -1.07
C ASN A 26 -0.47 -12.98 0.27
N VAL A 27 0.47 -12.77 1.17
CA VAL A 27 0.43 -13.36 2.51
C VAL A 27 -0.60 -12.64 3.39
N VAL A 28 -0.55 -11.33 3.42
CA VAL A 28 -1.39 -10.49 4.30
C VAL A 28 -2.87 -10.63 3.95
N PHE A 29 -3.20 -10.68 2.67
CA PHE A 29 -4.58 -10.72 2.19
C PHE A 29 -4.98 -12.12 1.69
N ARG A 30 -4.38 -13.17 2.24
CA ARG A 30 -4.67 -14.55 1.84
C ARG A 30 -6.14 -14.91 2.04
N GLU A 31 -6.72 -14.56 3.18
CA GLU A 31 -8.12 -14.88 3.48
C GLU A 31 -9.07 -14.15 2.54
N GLU A 32 -8.82 -12.87 2.31
CA GLU A 32 -9.63 -12.07 1.40
C GLU A 32 -9.57 -12.64 -0.02
N ARG A 33 -8.40 -13.11 -0.46
CA ARG A 33 -8.27 -13.76 -1.77
C ARG A 33 -9.05 -15.08 -1.82
N GLN A 34 -8.94 -15.90 -0.78
CA GLN A 34 -9.62 -17.19 -0.72
C GLN A 34 -11.15 -17.05 -0.73
N HIS A 35 -11.67 -15.99 -0.12
CA HIS A 35 -13.09 -15.73 -0.07
C HIS A 35 -13.59 -14.84 -1.20
N HIS A 36 -12.74 -14.57 -2.20
CA HIS A 36 -13.07 -13.74 -3.36
C HIS A 36 -13.50 -12.32 -3.01
N GLU A 37 -13.03 -11.80 -1.89
CA GLU A 37 -13.33 -10.43 -1.45
C GLU A 37 -12.57 -9.36 -2.22
N LEU A 38 -11.56 -9.76 -3.00
CA LEU A 38 -10.73 -8.86 -3.81
C LEU A 38 -11.04 -8.95 -5.30
N ASP A 39 -12.12 -9.63 -5.68
CA ASP A 39 -12.46 -9.81 -7.09
C ASP A 39 -12.76 -8.49 -7.80
N PHE A 40 -13.12 -7.44 -7.05
CA PHE A 40 -13.31 -6.10 -7.62
C PHE A 40 -12.03 -5.56 -8.30
N LEU A 41 -10.87 -6.09 -7.94
CA LEU A 41 -9.59 -5.66 -8.48
C LEU A 41 -9.20 -6.37 -9.78
N VAL A 42 -9.91 -7.44 -10.16
CA VAL A 42 -9.63 -8.17 -11.38
C VAL A 42 -9.88 -7.26 -12.58
N GLY A 43 -8.89 -7.14 -13.45
CA GLY A 43 -8.95 -6.27 -14.63
C GLY A 43 -8.83 -4.79 -14.33
N LYS A 44 -8.57 -4.42 -13.08
CA LYS A 44 -8.39 -3.03 -12.65
C LYS A 44 -7.04 -2.88 -11.96
N SER A 45 -6.57 -1.65 -11.84
CA SER A 45 -5.30 -1.39 -11.20
C SER A 45 -5.36 -0.20 -10.25
N ILE A 46 -4.55 -0.29 -9.20
CA ILE A 46 -4.37 0.76 -8.20
C ILE A 46 -2.91 1.17 -8.24
N LYS A 47 -2.64 2.45 -8.40
CA LYS A 47 -1.29 2.97 -8.32
C LYS A 47 -1.04 3.57 -6.95
N ILE A 48 0.07 3.21 -6.33
CA ILE A 48 0.57 3.83 -5.11
C ILE A 48 1.75 4.71 -5.51
N ASP A 49 1.64 5.99 -5.26
CA ASP A 49 2.67 6.97 -5.61
C ASP A 49 3.21 7.62 -4.33
N VAL A 50 4.40 7.20 -3.93
CA VAL A 50 5.09 7.72 -2.74
C VAL A 50 6.00 8.85 -3.19
N THR A 51 5.49 10.08 -3.08
CA THR A 51 6.05 11.24 -3.78
C THR A 51 7.42 11.70 -3.29
N ASP A 52 7.66 11.62 -1.99
CA ASP A 52 8.90 12.15 -1.40
C ASP A 52 10.12 11.25 -1.66
N ILE A 53 9.91 9.96 -1.91
CA ILE A 53 10.98 9.03 -2.25
C ILE A 53 10.98 8.65 -3.72
N ARG A 54 10.07 9.23 -4.52
CA ARG A 54 9.93 8.99 -5.96
C ARG A 54 9.80 7.51 -6.29
N PHE A 55 9.00 6.81 -5.52
CA PHE A 55 8.75 5.39 -5.72
C PHE A 55 7.26 5.17 -5.96
N SER A 56 6.93 4.52 -7.06
CA SER A 56 5.54 4.21 -7.38
C SER A 56 5.42 2.80 -7.95
N PHE A 57 4.25 2.21 -7.76
CA PHE A 57 3.96 0.88 -8.28
C PHE A 57 2.46 0.74 -8.48
N ALA A 58 2.07 -0.17 -9.36
CA ALA A 58 0.68 -0.49 -9.62
C ALA A 58 0.37 -1.91 -9.16
N ILE A 59 -0.80 -2.09 -8.58
CA ILE A 59 -1.26 -3.35 -8.01
C ILE A 59 -2.50 -3.79 -8.79
N THR A 60 -2.53 -5.04 -9.22
CA THR A 60 -3.72 -5.67 -9.79
C THR A 60 -3.84 -7.10 -9.26
N LEU A 61 -4.95 -7.76 -9.55
CA LEU A 61 -5.17 -9.15 -9.19
C LEU A 61 -5.31 -9.97 -10.46
N GLU A 62 -4.45 -10.99 -10.61
CA GLU A 62 -4.48 -11.94 -11.73
C GLU A 62 -4.38 -13.35 -11.19
N ASN A 63 -5.24 -14.25 -11.64
CA ASN A 63 -5.24 -15.64 -11.17
C ASN A 63 -5.29 -15.73 -9.65
N ASN A 64 -6.07 -14.87 -9.04
CA ASN A 64 -6.28 -14.78 -7.59
C ASN A 64 -4.99 -14.45 -6.81
N GLN A 65 -4.03 -13.80 -7.46
CA GLN A 65 -2.79 -13.37 -6.82
C GLN A 65 -2.50 -11.91 -7.15
N PHE A 66 -1.87 -11.23 -6.21
CA PHE A 66 -1.43 -9.85 -6.43
C PHE A 66 -0.27 -9.82 -7.42
N VAL A 67 -0.35 -8.91 -8.37
CA VAL A 67 0.72 -8.62 -9.32
C VAL A 67 1.08 -7.15 -9.15
N VAL A 68 2.35 -6.86 -8.97
CA VAL A 68 2.87 -5.50 -8.78
C VAL A 68 3.78 -5.18 -9.96
N THR A 69 3.50 -4.06 -10.61
CA THR A 69 4.21 -3.65 -11.82
C THR A 69 4.52 -2.16 -11.80
N ASN A 70 5.27 -1.70 -12.79
CA ASN A 70 5.50 -0.29 -13.04
C ASN A 70 4.59 0.14 -14.20
N SER A 71 3.35 0.50 -13.88
CA SER A 71 2.41 0.99 -14.89
C SER A 71 2.25 2.50 -14.77
N SER A 72 2.26 3.18 -15.92
CA SER A 72 2.01 4.63 -15.96
C SER A 72 0.53 4.96 -15.84
N THR A 73 -0.34 3.99 -16.10
CA THR A 73 -1.79 4.18 -16.06
C THR A 73 -2.40 3.29 -14.98
N ALA A 74 -3.43 3.79 -14.33
CA ALA A 74 -4.17 3.04 -13.31
C ALA A 74 -5.59 3.56 -13.23
N ASP A 75 -6.50 2.70 -12.76
CA ASP A 75 -7.90 3.08 -12.58
C ASP A 75 -8.08 4.04 -11.42
N THR A 76 -7.27 3.89 -10.38
CA THR A 76 -7.23 4.85 -9.27
C THR A 76 -5.79 5.03 -8.80
N VAL A 77 -5.49 6.20 -8.26
CA VAL A 77 -4.15 6.55 -7.77
C VAL A 77 -4.27 7.06 -6.34
N PHE A 78 -3.43 6.50 -5.47
CA PHE A 78 -3.25 6.95 -4.08
C PHE A 78 -1.87 7.60 -4.00
N LYS A 79 -1.83 8.87 -3.67
CA LYS A 79 -0.62 9.69 -3.73
C LYS A 79 -0.35 10.37 -2.41
N GLY A 80 0.87 10.27 -1.91
CA GLY A 80 1.25 10.90 -0.66
C GLY A 80 2.70 10.63 -0.29
N GLY A 81 3.12 11.14 0.88
CA GLY A 81 4.45 10.93 1.40
C GLY A 81 4.60 9.58 2.07
N PHE A 82 5.81 9.12 2.19
CA PHE A 82 6.15 7.81 2.77
C PHE A 82 5.58 7.64 4.17
N ASN A 83 5.77 8.64 5.05
CA ASN A 83 5.31 8.54 6.43
C ASN A 83 3.80 8.39 6.53
N LYS A 84 3.05 9.01 5.62
CA LYS A 84 1.57 8.90 5.63
C LYS A 84 1.12 7.49 5.26
N PHE A 85 1.79 6.86 4.31
CA PHE A 85 1.52 5.47 3.96
C PHE A 85 1.90 4.52 5.10
N VAL A 86 2.99 4.81 5.81
CA VAL A 86 3.40 4.01 6.98
C VAL A 86 2.35 4.10 8.09
N LEU A 87 1.84 5.29 8.40
CA LEU A 87 0.80 5.48 9.41
C LEU A 87 -0.49 4.75 9.01
N LEU A 88 -0.83 4.78 7.72
CA LEU A 88 -1.99 4.08 7.20
C LEU A 88 -1.83 2.57 7.38
N ALA A 89 -0.71 2.01 6.96
CA ALA A 89 -0.43 0.58 7.07
C ALA A 89 -0.34 0.12 8.52
N GLY A 90 0.19 0.97 9.40
CA GLY A 90 0.29 0.68 10.82
C GLY A 90 -1.02 0.92 11.58
N GLN A 91 -2.05 1.39 10.90
CA GLN A 91 -3.37 1.68 11.48
C GLN A 91 -3.31 2.67 12.65
N GLN A 92 -2.34 3.59 12.59
CA GLN A 92 -2.15 4.61 13.62
C GLN A 92 -2.94 5.89 13.33
N THR A 93 -3.53 6.00 12.16
CA THR A 93 -4.32 7.16 11.74
C THR A 93 -5.52 6.65 10.95
N ASP A 94 -6.68 7.27 11.18
CA ASP A 94 -7.88 6.98 10.40
C ASP A 94 -7.65 7.36 8.93
N PRO A 95 -7.88 6.44 7.97
CA PRO A 95 -7.73 6.76 6.55
C PRO A 95 -8.51 8.01 6.13
N ASP A 96 -9.72 8.21 6.64
CA ASP A 96 -10.54 9.37 6.32
C ASP A 96 -9.87 10.68 6.73
N MET A 97 -9.16 10.69 7.84
CA MET A 97 -8.43 11.88 8.29
C MET A 97 -7.28 12.22 7.36
N LEU A 98 -6.56 11.21 6.85
CA LEU A 98 -5.49 11.42 5.88
C LEU A 98 -6.01 12.04 4.59
N PHE A 99 -7.15 11.55 4.10
CA PHE A 99 -7.77 12.08 2.88
C PHE A 99 -8.35 13.48 3.10
N PHE A 100 -9.03 13.68 4.22
CA PHE A 100 -9.63 14.98 4.55
C PHE A 100 -8.55 16.06 4.69
N ASN A 101 -7.45 15.76 5.33
CA ASN A 101 -6.33 16.67 5.51
C ASN A 101 -5.44 16.80 4.28
N ARG A 102 -5.75 16.07 3.20
CA ARG A 102 -4.96 16.04 1.97
C ARG A 102 -3.54 15.50 2.16
N ASP A 103 -3.32 14.74 3.23
CA ASP A 103 -2.07 14.02 3.43
C ASP A 103 -1.93 12.86 2.44
N LEU A 104 -3.07 12.27 2.07
CA LEU A 104 -3.18 11.34 0.96
C LEU A 104 -4.21 11.88 -0.03
N VAL A 105 -3.88 11.85 -1.31
CA VAL A 105 -4.76 12.30 -2.39
C VAL A 105 -5.17 11.08 -3.21
N ILE A 106 -6.47 10.94 -3.42
CA ILE A 106 -7.02 9.88 -4.27
C ILE A 106 -7.54 10.52 -5.55
N SER A 107 -7.22 9.92 -6.69
CA SER A 107 -7.79 10.33 -7.98
C SER A 107 -8.18 9.11 -8.78
N GLY A 108 -9.10 9.29 -9.74
CA GLY A 108 -9.56 8.24 -10.61
C GLY A 108 -10.92 7.67 -10.20
N ASN A 109 -11.09 6.37 -10.33
CA ASN A 109 -12.36 5.69 -10.10
C ASN A 109 -12.77 5.74 -8.63
N THR A 110 -13.84 6.46 -8.33
CA THR A 110 -14.33 6.63 -6.96
C THR A 110 -14.80 5.32 -6.33
N GLU A 111 -15.52 4.51 -7.10
CA GLU A 111 -16.04 3.24 -6.61
C GLU A 111 -14.91 2.29 -6.21
N LEU A 112 -13.90 2.16 -7.06
CA LEU A 112 -12.72 1.37 -6.76
C LEU A 112 -11.98 1.90 -5.53
N SER A 113 -11.87 3.21 -5.40
CA SER A 113 -11.21 3.84 -4.25
C SER A 113 -11.91 3.53 -2.95
N LEU A 114 -13.24 3.51 -2.94
CA LEU A 114 -14.03 3.17 -1.76
C LEU A 114 -13.86 1.70 -1.36
N GLU A 115 -13.81 0.80 -2.35
CA GLU A 115 -13.55 -0.62 -2.08
C GLU A 115 -12.18 -0.83 -1.45
N VAL A 116 -11.17 -0.17 -1.98
CA VAL A 116 -9.80 -0.25 -1.45
C VAL A 116 -9.74 0.31 -0.02
N LYS A 117 -10.41 1.44 0.21
CA LYS A 117 -10.49 2.03 1.56
C LYS A 117 -11.09 1.06 2.56
N GLY A 118 -12.16 0.37 2.17
CA GLY A 118 -12.78 -0.63 3.02
C GLY A 118 -11.84 -1.76 3.41
N ILE A 119 -11.05 -2.24 2.46
CA ILE A 119 -10.05 -3.28 2.71
C ILE A 119 -8.99 -2.78 3.71
N ILE A 120 -8.52 -1.56 3.53
CA ILE A 120 -7.50 -0.97 4.41
C ILE A 120 -8.04 -0.81 5.84
N GLU A 121 -9.28 -0.35 5.98
CA GLU A 121 -9.90 -0.14 7.29
C GLU A 121 -10.10 -1.44 8.06
N ASN A 122 -10.36 -2.54 7.36
CA ASN A 122 -10.64 -3.83 7.97
C ASN A 122 -9.45 -4.78 7.99
N PHE A 123 -8.32 -4.31 7.54
CA PHE A 123 -7.11 -5.11 7.47
C PHE A 123 -6.59 -5.44 8.88
N ASP A 124 -6.20 -6.71 9.08
CA ASP A 124 -5.65 -7.18 10.35
C ASP A 124 -4.11 -7.16 10.29
N ARG A 125 -3.52 -6.20 10.98
CA ARG A 125 -2.07 -6.01 10.98
C ARG A 125 -1.32 -7.22 11.55
N SER A 126 -1.97 -8.03 12.39
CA SER A 126 -1.34 -9.22 12.95
C SER A 126 -0.98 -10.26 11.89
N ARG A 127 -1.55 -10.15 10.69
CA ARG A 127 -1.23 -11.03 9.56
C ARG A 127 0.10 -10.70 8.89
N LEU A 128 0.67 -9.53 9.17
CA LEU A 128 2.00 -9.19 8.67
C LEU A 128 3.04 -10.13 9.26
N PRO A 129 4.10 -10.48 8.51
CA PRO A 129 5.23 -11.20 9.09
C PRO A 129 5.69 -10.47 10.36
N LYS A 130 5.99 -11.23 11.40
CA LYS A 130 6.27 -10.66 12.72
C LYS A 130 7.35 -9.57 12.69
N GLN A 131 8.41 -9.80 11.95
CA GLN A 131 9.51 -8.86 11.83
C GLN A 131 9.06 -7.58 11.14
N LEU A 132 8.28 -7.70 10.07
CA LEU A 132 7.77 -6.56 9.32
C LEU A 132 6.80 -5.74 10.18
N ASN A 133 5.90 -6.41 10.91
CA ASN A 133 4.97 -5.75 11.80
C ASN A 133 5.70 -4.94 12.88
N GLN A 134 6.77 -5.50 13.44
CA GLN A 134 7.57 -4.83 14.47
C GLN A 134 8.28 -3.60 13.93
N ILE A 135 8.86 -3.70 12.74
CA ILE A 135 9.49 -2.56 12.06
C ILE A 135 8.45 -1.46 11.80
N LEU A 136 7.29 -1.84 11.32
CA LEU A 136 6.21 -0.90 11.03
C LEU A 136 5.75 -0.15 12.28
N ILE A 137 5.53 -0.86 13.39
CA ILE A 137 5.11 -0.25 14.65
C ILE A 137 6.18 0.72 15.16
N THR A 138 7.45 0.30 15.15
CA THR A 138 8.55 1.13 15.59
C THR A 138 8.65 2.40 14.77
N HIS A 139 8.50 2.28 13.45
CA HIS A 139 8.56 3.44 12.55
C HIS A 139 7.39 4.39 12.79
N CYS A 140 6.19 3.87 13.02
CA CYS A 140 5.03 4.69 13.36
C CYS A 140 5.26 5.47 14.65
N GLN A 141 5.84 4.85 15.67
CA GLN A 141 6.15 5.53 16.93
C GLN A 141 7.12 6.69 16.72
N LEU A 142 8.12 6.49 15.88
CA LEU A 142 9.07 7.55 15.55
C LEU A 142 8.41 8.72 14.83
N ILE A 143 7.49 8.45 13.93
CA ILE A 143 6.76 9.49 13.20
C ILE A 143 5.88 10.32 14.14
N LEU A 144 5.23 9.66 15.12
CA LEU A 144 4.28 10.30 16.02
C LEU A 144 4.96 11.03 17.18
N GLU A 145 6.23 10.79 17.41
CA GLU A 145 7.01 11.57 18.37
C GLU A 145 7.33 12.95 17.81
#